data_828f2ca945edcf15c0c6639264d33f31
#
_entry.id   828f2ca945edcf15c0c6639264d33f31
#
_cell.length_a   1.000
_cell.length_b   1.000
_cell.length_c   1.000
_cell.angle_alpha   90.00
_cell.angle_beta   90.00
_cell.angle_gamma   90.00
#
_symmetry.space_group_name_H-M   'P 1'
#
loop_
_entity.id
_entity.type
_entity.pdbx_description
1 polymer ?
#
loop_
_entity_poly.entity_id
_entity_poly.type
_entity_poly.pdbx_seq_one_letter_code
_entity_poly.pdbx_strand_id
1 'polypeptide(L)'
;DMLCIIDESHVTVPQIRGMHEGDRSRKVTLVEHGFRLPSALDNRPLRFDEFEARIPQFIYVSATPGDYELRVSQNDVEQIIRPTGLLDPKIDVRPVRGQIDDLEDEIRERVARKERVLVTTLTKRMAEDLTDHLLDAGIKVNYMHSDTATMDRVEILRTLREGKIDVLVGINLLREGLDLPEVSLVAILDADKEGFLRNRRSLIQ
;
A
#
# COMPACT_ATOMS: atom_id res chain seq x y z
N ASP A 1 21.84 15.95 -21.11
CA ASP A 1 20.70 16.49 -20.37
C ASP A 1 19.70 15.37 -20.13
N MET A 2 19.27 15.21 -18.86
CA MET A 2 18.31 14.20 -18.44
C MET A 2 17.34 14.83 -17.45
N LEU A 3 16.04 14.62 -17.68
CA LEU A 3 14.97 14.90 -16.71
C LEU A 3 14.49 13.58 -16.11
N CYS A 4 14.48 13.48 -14.80
CA CYS A 4 13.93 12.32 -14.09
C CYS A 4 12.58 12.68 -13.47
N ILE A 5 11.54 11.95 -13.83
CA ILE A 5 10.21 12.07 -13.25
C ILE A 5 10.03 10.88 -12.32
N ILE A 6 9.80 11.15 -11.04
CA ILE A 6 9.58 10.12 -10.01
C ILE A 6 8.12 10.15 -9.61
N ASP A 7 7.38 9.16 -10.09
CA ASP A 7 5.98 8.95 -9.71
C ASP A 7 5.89 8.28 -8.36
N GLU A 8 4.82 8.57 -7.61
CA GLU A 8 4.62 8.16 -6.22
C GLU A 8 5.90 8.38 -5.37
N SER A 9 6.44 9.57 -5.47
CA SER A 9 7.76 9.90 -4.95
C SER A 9 7.88 9.66 -3.43
N HIS A 10 6.80 9.84 -2.69
CA HIS A 10 6.73 9.59 -1.24
C HIS A 10 7.04 8.12 -0.86
N VAL A 11 6.90 7.17 -1.80
CA VAL A 11 7.29 5.76 -1.65
C VAL A 11 8.59 5.47 -2.39
N THR A 12 8.72 5.96 -3.63
CA THR A 12 9.84 5.65 -4.51
C THR A 12 11.17 6.22 -3.99
N VAL A 13 11.19 7.45 -3.50
CA VAL A 13 12.41 8.07 -2.96
C VAL A 13 12.97 7.30 -1.75
N PRO A 14 12.18 6.95 -0.72
CA PRO A 14 12.66 6.08 0.36
C PRO A 14 13.16 4.71 -0.11
N GLN A 15 12.54 4.11 -1.11
CA GLN A 15 13.00 2.84 -1.68
C GLN A 15 14.36 2.98 -2.34
N ILE A 16 14.57 3.97 -3.19
CA ILE A 16 15.87 4.25 -3.84
C ILE A 16 16.94 4.49 -2.77
N ARG A 17 16.61 5.25 -1.72
CA ARG A 17 17.53 5.54 -0.60
C ARG A 17 17.95 4.26 0.14
N GLY A 18 17.03 3.32 0.33
CA GLY A 18 17.27 2.06 1.03
C GLY A 18 18.00 1.00 0.19
N MET A 19 18.05 1.12 -1.14
CA MET A 19 18.56 0.08 -2.04
C MET A 19 20.01 -0.31 -1.74
N HIS A 20 20.89 0.68 -1.57
CA HIS A 20 22.31 0.43 -1.34
C HIS A 20 22.55 -0.32 -0.03
N GLU A 21 21.99 0.16 1.07
CA GLU A 21 22.19 -0.46 2.40
C GLU A 21 21.55 -1.83 2.48
N GLY A 22 20.38 -2.04 1.89
CA GLY A 22 19.71 -3.32 1.83
C GLY A 22 20.50 -4.36 1.03
N ASP A 23 21.05 -3.98 -0.13
CA ASP A 23 21.90 -4.85 -0.94
C ASP A 23 23.20 -5.17 -0.22
N ARG A 24 23.86 -4.17 0.37
CA ARG A 24 25.09 -4.32 1.13
C ARG A 24 24.91 -5.27 2.31
N SER A 25 23.92 -5.06 3.16
CA SER A 25 23.65 -5.88 4.33
C SER A 25 23.48 -7.36 3.96
N ARG A 26 22.67 -7.63 2.93
CA ARG A 26 22.47 -8.99 2.43
C ARG A 26 23.78 -9.62 1.91
N LYS A 27 24.57 -8.87 1.14
CA LYS A 27 25.81 -9.38 0.57
C LYS A 27 26.89 -9.62 1.60
N VAL A 28 27.03 -8.75 2.59
CA VAL A 28 27.96 -8.94 3.72
C VAL A 28 27.66 -10.26 4.40
N THR A 29 26.41 -10.52 4.78
CA THR A 29 26.02 -11.79 5.38
C THR A 29 26.37 -13.00 4.50
N LEU A 30 26.13 -12.93 3.19
CA LEU A 30 26.42 -14.02 2.27
C LEU A 30 27.93 -14.25 2.09
N VAL A 31 28.75 -13.21 2.13
CA VAL A 31 30.22 -13.30 2.07
C VAL A 31 30.77 -13.88 3.37
N GLU A 32 30.33 -13.39 4.52
CA GLU A 32 30.76 -13.88 5.85
C GLU A 32 30.47 -15.37 6.04
N HIS A 33 29.36 -15.87 5.48
CA HIS A 33 29.01 -17.30 5.54
C HIS A 33 29.53 -18.13 4.36
N GLY A 34 30.35 -17.55 3.49
CA GLY A 34 30.98 -18.27 2.37
C GLY A 34 30.07 -18.58 1.18
N PHE A 35 28.85 -18.01 1.12
CA PHE A 35 27.92 -18.21 0.00
C PHE A 35 28.25 -17.30 -1.21
N ARG A 36 29.03 -16.24 -1.01
CA ARG A 36 29.50 -15.34 -2.07
C ARG A 36 30.95 -14.95 -1.85
N LEU A 37 31.64 -14.60 -2.95
CA LEU A 37 32.98 -14.06 -2.91
C LEU A 37 32.95 -12.59 -2.42
N PRO A 38 34.05 -12.09 -1.80
CA PRO A 38 34.17 -10.70 -1.37
C PRO A 38 33.87 -9.67 -2.49
N SER A 39 34.26 -9.99 -3.74
CA SER A 39 33.99 -9.17 -4.92
C SER A 39 32.50 -8.97 -5.22
N ALA A 40 31.59 -9.72 -4.61
CA ALA A 40 30.17 -9.47 -4.74
C ALA A 40 29.76 -8.07 -4.22
N LEU A 41 30.57 -7.48 -3.33
CA LEU A 41 30.34 -6.14 -2.81
C LEU A 41 30.64 -5.02 -3.81
N ASP A 42 31.43 -5.32 -4.85
CA ASP A 42 31.81 -4.33 -5.88
C ASP A 42 30.64 -4.02 -6.83
N ASN A 43 29.80 -5.00 -7.10
CA ASN A 43 28.57 -4.82 -7.88
C ASN A 43 27.44 -4.37 -6.96
N ARG A 44 27.19 -3.08 -6.86
CA ARG A 44 26.25 -2.48 -5.95
C ARG A 44 25.33 -1.45 -6.61
N PRO A 45 24.13 -1.23 -6.10
CA PRO A 45 23.32 -0.05 -6.43
C PRO A 45 24.08 1.25 -6.10
N LEU A 46 23.70 2.33 -6.75
CA LEU A 46 24.15 3.67 -6.35
C LEU A 46 23.70 3.97 -4.93
N ARG A 47 24.51 4.70 -4.18
CA ARG A 47 24.03 5.41 -2.99
C ARG A 47 23.13 6.54 -3.42
N PHE A 48 22.31 7.01 -2.51
CA PHE A 48 21.33 8.05 -2.81
C PHE A 48 22.00 9.36 -3.26
N ASP A 49 23.08 9.76 -2.62
CA ASP A 49 23.91 10.92 -2.99
C ASP A 49 24.52 10.78 -4.41
N GLU A 50 24.95 9.58 -4.76
CA GLU A 50 25.48 9.30 -6.10
C GLU A 50 24.37 9.34 -7.17
N PHE A 51 23.17 8.89 -6.81
CA PHE A 51 22.00 8.97 -7.67
C PHE A 51 21.60 10.43 -7.92
N GLU A 52 21.50 11.24 -6.87
CA GLU A 52 21.19 12.66 -6.98
C GLU A 52 22.21 13.41 -7.84
N ALA A 53 23.49 13.16 -7.62
CA ALA A 53 24.57 13.84 -8.37
C ALA A 53 24.59 13.56 -9.87
N ARG A 54 23.98 12.45 -10.32
CA ARG A 54 23.93 12.08 -11.74
C ARG A 54 22.77 12.72 -12.49
N ILE A 55 21.76 13.18 -11.80
CA ILE A 55 20.51 13.65 -12.40
C ILE A 55 20.37 15.15 -12.16
N PRO A 56 20.46 15.96 -13.22
CA PRO A 56 20.45 17.41 -13.08
C PRO A 56 19.07 18.00 -12.77
N GLN A 57 17.99 17.29 -13.10
CA GLN A 57 16.62 17.78 -12.95
C GLN A 57 15.67 16.67 -12.52
N PHE A 58 14.88 16.96 -11.47
CA PHE A 58 13.85 16.07 -10.98
C PHE A 58 12.46 16.72 -11.02
N ILE A 59 11.46 15.91 -11.32
CA ILE A 59 10.05 16.18 -11.04
C ILE A 59 9.55 15.07 -10.12
N TYR A 60 9.11 15.44 -8.93
CA TYR A 60 8.48 14.53 -7.98
C TYR A 60 6.96 14.63 -8.13
N VAL A 61 6.30 13.52 -8.33
CA VAL A 61 4.83 13.44 -8.47
C VAL A 61 4.29 12.63 -7.31
N SER A 62 3.37 13.19 -6.56
CA SER A 62 2.69 12.51 -5.45
C SER A 62 1.45 13.25 -5.01
N ALA A 63 0.39 12.53 -4.66
CA ALA A 63 -0.78 13.11 -3.98
C ALA A 63 -0.46 13.50 -2.52
N THR A 64 0.55 12.86 -1.92
CA THR A 64 0.99 13.08 -0.52
C THR A 64 2.52 13.18 -0.46
N PRO A 65 3.13 14.27 -0.97
CA PRO A 65 4.58 14.40 -1.06
C PRO A 65 5.27 14.21 0.31
N GLY A 66 6.49 13.66 0.28
CA GLY A 66 7.32 13.41 1.45
C GLY A 66 8.04 14.68 1.92
N ASP A 67 8.54 14.62 3.15
CA ASP A 67 9.30 15.76 3.73
C ASP A 67 10.61 16.03 2.97
N TYR A 68 11.14 14.99 2.30
CA TYR A 68 12.32 15.14 1.45
C TYR A 68 12.00 15.97 0.22
N GLU A 69 10.96 15.59 -0.52
CA GLU A 69 10.54 16.28 -1.75
C GLU A 69 10.20 17.74 -1.45
N LEU A 70 9.41 18.01 -0.42
CA LEU A 70 9.04 19.37 0.00
C LEU A 70 10.26 20.23 0.37
N ARG A 71 11.32 19.61 0.92
CA ARG A 71 12.54 20.32 1.31
C ARG A 71 13.45 20.65 0.13
N VAL A 72 13.51 19.78 -0.88
CA VAL A 72 14.46 19.92 -2.01
C VAL A 72 13.85 20.55 -3.25
N SER A 73 12.53 20.57 -3.36
CA SER A 73 11.81 21.19 -4.48
C SER A 73 11.95 22.70 -4.42
N GLN A 74 12.24 23.31 -5.58
CA GLN A 74 12.30 24.76 -5.72
C GLN A 74 10.91 25.36 -5.91
N ASN A 75 9.99 24.58 -6.51
CA ASN A 75 8.61 24.96 -6.77
C ASN A 75 7.69 23.80 -6.42
N ASP A 76 6.63 24.07 -5.69
CA ASP A 76 5.53 23.16 -5.48
C ASP A 76 4.35 23.59 -6.35
N VAL A 77 3.87 22.68 -7.18
CA VAL A 77 2.74 22.92 -8.09
C VAL A 77 1.62 21.98 -7.68
N GLU A 78 0.52 22.55 -7.24
CA GLU A 78 -0.68 21.79 -6.91
C GLU A 78 -1.61 21.69 -8.14
N GLN A 79 -2.01 20.46 -8.46
CA GLN A 79 -3.03 20.21 -9.45
C GLN A 79 -4.30 19.71 -8.75
N ILE A 80 -5.17 20.65 -8.39
CA ILE A 80 -6.44 20.38 -7.70
C ILE A 80 -7.56 20.39 -8.73
N ILE A 81 -7.65 19.33 -9.53
CA ILE A 81 -8.69 19.17 -10.55
C ILE A 81 -9.48 17.89 -10.25
N ARG A 82 -10.77 18.02 -10.04
CA ARG A 82 -11.72 16.92 -9.89
C ARG A 82 -12.75 16.93 -11.02
N PRO A 83 -12.37 16.50 -12.22
CA PRO A 83 -13.24 16.59 -13.40
C PRO A 83 -14.49 15.70 -13.28
N THR A 84 -14.40 14.63 -12.46
CA THR A 84 -15.50 13.68 -12.26
C THR A 84 -16.60 14.19 -11.32
N GLY A 85 -16.36 15.27 -10.58
CA GLY A 85 -17.28 15.77 -9.54
C GLY A 85 -17.44 14.85 -8.34
N LEU A 86 -16.66 13.76 -8.25
CA LEU A 86 -16.67 12.85 -7.10
C LEU A 86 -16.02 13.53 -5.90
N LEU A 87 -16.72 13.49 -4.77
CA LEU A 87 -16.21 14.00 -3.49
C LEU A 87 -15.24 13.00 -2.87
N ASP A 88 -14.38 13.49 -1.97
CA ASP A 88 -13.60 12.62 -1.10
C ASP A 88 -14.52 11.70 -0.28
N PRO A 89 -14.10 10.46 0.02
CA PRO A 89 -14.88 9.56 0.85
C PRO A 89 -15.10 10.16 2.24
N LYS A 90 -16.29 9.96 2.79
CA LYS A 90 -16.56 10.32 4.17
C LYS A 90 -15.73 9.45 5.09
N ILE A 91 -14.97 10.06 6.00
CA ILE A 91 -14.21 9.36 7.01
C ILE A 91 -15.04 9.27 8.29
N ASP A 92 -15.21 8.06 8.80
CA ASP A 92 -15.88 7.79 10.07
C ASP A 92 -14.88 7.09 10.99
N VAL A 93 -14.61 7.66 12.16
CA VAL A 93 -13.67 7.10 13.15
C VAL A 93 -14.45 6.49 14.28
N ARG A 94 -14.29 5.18 14.46
CA ARG A 94 -15.02 4.38 15.44
C ARG A 94 -14.08 3.77 16.49
N PRO A 95 -14.61 3.41 17.69
CA PRO A 95 -13.82 2.74 18.72
C PRO A 95 -13.26 1.39 18.25
N VAL A 96 -12.03 1.05 18.66
CA VAL A 96 -11.42 -0.26 18.36
C VAL A 96 -12.19 -1.41 19.06
N ARG A 97 -12.73 -1.14 20.24
CA ARG A 97 -13.52 -2.15 20.96
C ARG A 97 -14.83 -2.42 20.22
N GLY A 98 -15.06 -3.69 19.86
CA GLY A 98 -16.22 -4.12 19.08
C GLY A 98 -16.09 -3.86 17.58
N GLN A 99 -14.89 -3.54 17.09
CA GLN A 99 -14.65 -3.20 15.69
C GLN A 99 -15.05 -4.33 14.71
N ILE A 100 -15.02 -5.58 15.13
CA ILE A 100 -15.37 -6.72 14.26
C ILE A 100 -16.89 -6.82 14.10
N ASP A 101 -17.64 -6.70 15.18
CA ASP A 101 -19.12 -6.74 15.14
C ASP A 101 -19.65 -5.56 14.31
N ASP A 102 -19.07 -4.37 14.52
CA ASP A 102 -19.40 -3.16 13.79
C ASP A 102 -19.04 -3.28 12.28
N LEU A 103 -17.89 -3.91 11.98
CA LEU A 103 -17.51 -4.22 10.60
C LEU A 103 -18.50 -5.17 9.93
N GLU A 104 -18.95 -6.22 10.63
CA GLU A 104 -19.93 -7.16 10.08
C GLU A 104 -21.25 -6.48 9.72
N ASP A 105 -21.74 -5.61 10.59
CA ASP A 105 -22.98 -4.86 10.35
C ASP A 105 -22.85 -3.98 9.11
N GLU A 106 -21.73 -3.25 8.97
CA GLU A 106 -21.43 -2.44 7.78
C GLU A 106 -21.29 -3.28 6.50
N ILE A 107 -20.65 -4.45 6.59
CA ILE A 107 -20.54 -5.38 5.46
C ILE A 107 -21.94 -5.83 5.01
N ARG A 108 -22.78 -6.27 5.95
CA ARG A 108 -24.13 -6.75 5.63
C ARG A 108 -24.99 -5.66 4.97
N GLU A 109 -24.86 -4.41 5.43
CA GLU A 109 -25.54 -3.27 4.84
C GLU A 109 -25.08 -3.03 3.38
N ARG A 110 -23.76 -3.08 3.10
CA ARG A 110 -23.21 -2.88 1.75
C ARG A 110 -23.57 -4.03 0.81
N VAL A 111 -23.46 -5.26 1.30
CA VAL A 111 -23.84 -6.46 0.53
C VAL A 111 -25.32 -6.42 0.12
N ALA A 112 -26.20 -5.99 1.01
CA ALA A 112 -27.63 -5.80 0.69
C ALA A 112 -27.87 -4.80 -0.46
N ARG A 113 -26.96 -3.83 -0.63
CA ARG A 113 -26.96 -2.85 -1.72
C ARG A 113 -26.19 -3.34 -2.96
N LYS A 114 -25.64 -4.56 -2.95
CA LYS A 114 -24.76 -5.13 -3.98
C LYS A 114 -23.44 -4.37 -4.15
N GLU A 115 -23.00 -3.69 -3.11
CA GLU A 115 -21.72 -3.00 -3.03
C GLU A 115 -20.64 -3.92 -2.46
N ARG A 116 -19.36 -3.56 -2.62
CA ARG A 116 -18.21 -4.33 -2.16
C ARG A 116 -17.46 -3.59 -1.06
N VAL A 117 -16.73 -4.36 -0.26
CA VAL A 117 -15.99 -3.84 0.89
C VAL A 117 -14.53 -4.27 0.81
N LEU A 118 -13.63 -3.31 1.05
CA LEU A 118 -12.21 -3.58 1.29
C LEU A 118 -11.91 -3.46 2.79
N VAL A 119 -11.17 -4.41 3.33
CA VAL A 119 -10.74 -4.38 4.74
C VAL A 119 -9.22 -4.45 4.81
N THR A 120 -8.59 -3.51 5.50
CA THR A 120 -7.15 -3.54 5.74
C THR A 120 -6.83 -3.95 7.16
N THR A 121 -5.91 -4.91 7.31
CA THR A 121 -5.40 -5.41 8.58
C THR A 121 -3.92 -5.12 8.75
N LEU A 122 -3.40 -5.27 9.97
CA LEU A 122 -1.99 -5.04 10.28
C LEU A 122 -1.08 -6.20 9.88
N THR A 123 -1.56 -7.43 10.06
CA THR A 123 -0.74 -8.64 9.91
C THR A 123 -1.44 -9.67 9.05
N LYS A 124 -0.64 -10.58 8.47
CA LYS A 124 -1.12 -11.72 7.70
C LYS A 124 -2.07 -12.59 8.53
N ARG A 125 -1.66 -12.93 9.74
CA ARG A 125 -2.47 -13.75 10.64
C ARG A 125 -3.84 -13.10 10.93
N MET A 126 -3.86 -11.79 11.19
CA MET A 126 -5.12 -11.08 11.40
C MET A 126 -6.01 -11.09 10.16
N ALA A 127 -5.43 -11.03 8.96
CA ALA A 127 -6.20 -11.14 7.72
C ALA A 127 -6.80 -12.54 7.55
N GLU A 128 -6.03 -13.58 7.85
CA GLU A 128 -6.47 -14.97 7.80
C GLU A 128 -7.57 -15.23 8.84
N ASP A 129 -7.32 -14.90 10.12
CA ASP A 129 -8.28 -15.08 11.22
C ASP A 129 -9.59 -14.32 10.94
N LEU A 130 -9.53 -13.10 10.42
CA LEU A 130 -10.70 -12.32 10.05
C LEU A 130 -11.47 -12.94 8.87
N THR A 131 -10.74 -13.44 7.88
CA THR A 131 -11.36 -14.10 6.72
C THR A 131 -12.14 -15.34 7.15
N ASP A 132 -11.55 -16.18 7.98
CA ASP A 132 -12.21 -17.38 8.52
C ASP A 132 -13.45 -17.01 9.32
N HIS A 133 -13.35 -15.99 10.19
CA HIS A 133 -14.48 -15.49 10.97
C HIS A 133 -15.64 -15.00 10.07
N LEU A 134 -15.34 -14.21 9.03
CA LEU A 134 -16.35 -13.70 8.10
C LEU A 134 -16.98 -14.82 7.25
N LEU A 135 -16.20 -15.85 6.87
CA LEU A 135 -16.72 -17.04 6.22
C LEU A 135 -17.71 -17.81 7.11
N ASP A 136 -17.36 -18.00 8.38
CA ASP A 136 -18.24 -18.64 9.38
C ASP A 136 -19.54 -17.84 9.59
N ALA A 137 -19.46 -16.51 9.48
CA ALA A 137 -20.62 -15.61 9.51
C ALA A 137 -21.46 -15.63 8.20
N GLY A 138 -21.05 -16.44 7.20
CA GLY A 138 -21.74 -16.60 5.91
C GLY A 138 -21.47 -15.48 4.90
N ILE A 139 -20.43 -14.68 5.09
CA ILE A 139 -20.00 -13.61 4.19
C ILE A 139 -19.05 -14.17 3.14
N LYS A 140 -19.25 -13.81 1.88
CA LYS A 140 -18.36 -14.20 0.78
C LYS A 140 -17.12 -13.32 0.79
N VAL A 141 -16.05 -13.80 1.36
CA VAL A 141 -14.80 -13.09 1.57
C VAL A 141 -13.60 -13.83 0.98
N ASN A 142 -12.59 -13.09 0.59
CA ASN A 142 -11.26 -13.61 0.28
C ASN A 142 -10.20 -12.67 0.89
N TYR A 143 -8.97 -13.15 1.01
CA TYR A 143 -7.87 -12.32 1.48
C TYR A 143 -6.72 -12.28 0.48
N MET A 144 -5.91 -11.22 0.57
CA MET A 144 -4.75 -11.01 -0.29
C MET A 144 -3.58 -10.48 0.54
N HIS A 145 -2.38 -11.05 0.33
CA HIS A 145 -1.15 -10.63 1.03
C HIS A 145 0.05 -10.53 0.06
N SER A 146 1.21 -10.13 0.58
CA SER A 146 2.42 -9.92 -0.23
C SER A 146 2.87 -11.15 -1.01
N ASP A 147 2.65 -12.34 -0.45
CA ASP A 147 3.09 -13.61 -1.05
C ASP A 147 2.08 -14.17 -2.06
N THR A 148 0.91 -13.54 -2.22
CA THR A 148 -0.08 -13.91 -3.24
C THR A 148 0.52 -13.69 -4.63
N ALA A 149 0.53 -14.72 -5.46
CA ALA A 149 1.08 -14.64 -6.81
C ALA A 149 0.33 -13.60 -7.66
N THR A 150 1.01 -12.97 -8.62
CA THR A 150 0.43 -11.90 -9.43
C THR A 150 -0.84 -12.34 -10.17
N MET A 151 -0.85 -13.56 -10.70
CA MET A 151 -2.03 -14.10 -11.40
C MET A 151 -3.21 -14.30 -10.45
N ASP A 152 -2.95 -14.79 -9.24
CA ASP A 152 -3.98 -14.97 -8.22
C ASP A 152 -4.59 -13.63 -7.78
N ARG A 153 -3.76 -12.58 -7.68
CA ARG A 153 -4.25 -11.22 -7.39
C ARG A 153 -5.23 -10.72 -8.44
N VAL A 154 -4.91 -10.91 -9.72
CA VAL A 154 -5.79 -10.52 -10.82
C VAL A 154 -7.13 -11.27 -10.72
N GLU A 155 -7.08 -12.57 -10.44
CA GLU A 155 -8.30 -13.38 -10.32
C GLU A 155 -9.12 -13.00 -9.08
N ILE A 156 -8.50 -12.75 -7.93
CA ILE A 156 -9.19 -12.28 -6.73
C ILE A 156 -9.91 -10.96 -6.99
N LEU A 157 -9.23 -9.98 -7.60
CA LEU A 157 -9.85 -8.69 -7.94
C LEU A 157 -10.99 -8.86 -8.96
N ARG A 158 -10.85 -9.76 -9.91
CA ARG A 158 -11.91 -10.10 -10.85
C ARG A 158 -13.13 -10.70 -10.16
N THR A 159 -12.92 -11.65 -9.21
CA THR A 159 -14.02 -12.25 -8.44
C THR A 159 -14.77 -11.21 -7.59
N LEU A 160 -14.06 -10.22 -7.05
CA LEU A 160 -14.67 -9.10 -6.34
C LEU A 160 -15.55 -8.25 -7.27
N ARG A 161 -15.04 -7.87 -8.44
CA ARG A 161 -15.78 -7.10 -9.45
C ARG A 161 -17.02 -7.85 -9.96
N GLU A 162 -16.87 -9.15 -10.22
CA GLU A 162 -17.98 -10.00 -10.67
C GLU A 162 -19.01 -10.30 -9.55
N GLY A 163 -18.74 -9.93 -8.32
CA GLY A 163 -19.62 -10.18 -7.17
C GLY A 163 -19.66 -11.63 -6.70
N LYS A 164 -18.66 -12.41 -7.04
CA LYS A 164 -18.46 -13.76 -6.51
C LYS A 164 -18.01 -13.74 -5.04
N ILE A 165 -17.27 -12.69 -4.67
CA ILE A 165 -16.96 -12.31 -3.29
C ILE A 165 -17.48 -10.90 -3.03
N ASP A 166 -17.81 -10.61 -1.79
CA ASP A 166 -18.38 -9.33 -1.36
C ASP A 166 -17.34 -8.50 -0.60
N VAL A 167 -16.39 -9.18 0.04
CA VAL A 167 -15.35 -8.58 0.88
C VAL A 167 -13.97 -9.05 0.44
N LEU A 168 -13.03 -8.12 0.37
CA LEU A 168 -11.60 -8.43 0.19
C LEU A 168 -10.82 -7.91 1.40
N VAL A 169 -10.16 -8.81 2.11
CA VAL A 169 -9.27 -8.49 3.22
C VAL A 169 -7.83 -8.41 2.70
N GLY A 170 -7.10 -7.37 3.06
CA GLY A 170 -5.72 -7.19 2.61
C GLY A 170 -4.81 -6.58 3.68
N ILE A 171 -3.51 -6.85 3.53
CA ILE A 171 -2.46 -6.24 4.34
C ILE A 171 -1.76 -5.20 3.48
N ASN A 172 -2.02 -3.93 3.70
CA ASN A 172 -1.32 -2.82 3.03
C ASN A 172 -1.20 -2.91 1.47
N LEU A 173 -1.95 -3.83 0.84
CA LEU A 173 -1.95 -4.05 -0.60
C LEU A 173 -3.10 -3.32 -1.31
N LEU A 174 -4.06 -2.84 -0.52
CA LEU A 174 -5.23 -2.14 -1.00
C LEU A 174 -4.96 -0.64 -0.97
N ARG A 175 -3.98 -0.23 -1.76
CA ARG A 175 -3.52 1.16 -1.85
C ARG A 175 -3.70 1.69 -3.27
N GLU A 176 -2.81 2.57 -3.64
CA GLU A 176 -2.72 3.20 -4.96
C GLU A 176 -2.87 2.20 -6.11
N GLY A 177 -3.42 2.67 -7.22
CA GLY A 177 -3.54 1.88 -8.45
C GLY A 177 -4.72 0.91 -8.49
N LEU A 178 -5.58 0.87 -7.47
CA LEU A 178 -6.83 0.12 -7.51
C LEU A 178 -7.99 1.05 -7.90
N ASP A 179 -8.58 0.79 -9.05
CA ASP A 179 -9.83 1.42 -9.48
C ASP A 179 -10.96 0.39 -9.38
N LEU A 180 -11.71 0.47 -8.30
CA LEU A 180 -12.79 -0.46 -7.95
C LEU A 180 -14.07 0.32 -7.65
N PRO A 181 -14.80 0.75 -8.69
CA PRO A 181 -16.02 1.55 -8.52
C PRO A 181 -17.14 0.80 -7.78
N GLU A 182 -17.05 -0.51 -7.70
CA GLU A 182 -17.98 -1.36 -6.97
C GLU A 182 -17.81 -1.27 -5.44
N VAL A 183 -16.65 -0.79 -4.98
CA VAL A 183 -16.31 -0.67 -3.56
C VAL A 183 -16.88 0.64 -3.01
N SER A 184 -17.72 0.55 -1.99
CA SER A 184 -18.32 1.69 -1.31
C SER A 184 -17.82 1.88 0.12
N LEU A 185 -17.08 0.91 0.66
CA LEU A 185 -16.50 0.96 2.00
C LEU A 185 -15.07 0.46 2.01
N VAL A 186 -14.18 1.24 2.60
CA VAL A 186 -12.83 0.81 2.99
C VAL A 186 -12.74 0.86 4.51
N ALA A 187 -12.59 -0.30 5.15
CA ALA A 187 -12.44 -0.42 6.58
C ALA A 187 -10.96 -0.61 6.95
N ILE A 188 -10.46 0.20 7.86
CA ILE A 188 -9.08 0.15 8.35
C ILE A 188 -9.13 -0.28 9.82
N LEU A 189 -8.82 -1.54 10.09
CA LEU A 189 -8.83 -2.06 11.46
C LEU A 189 -7.58 -1.66 12.22
N ASP A 190 -7.71 -1.51 13.54
CA ASP A 190 -6.61 -1.12 14.43
C ASP A 190 -5.87 0.14 13.92
N ALA A 191 -6.60 1.16 13.48
CA ALA A 191 -6.03 2.39 12.90
C ALA A 191 -5.23 3.23 13.91
N ASP A 192 -5.41 2.95 15.21
CA ASP A 192 -4.68 3.56 16.33
C ASP A 192 -3.25 3.01 16.47
N LYS A 193 -2.95 1.86 15.88
CA LYS A 193 -1.62 1.25 15.96
C LYS A 193 -0.69 1.83 14.89
N GLU A 194 0.40 2.43 15.32
CA GLU A 194 1.46 2.91 14.45
C GLU A 194 2.35 1.77 13.97
N GLY A 195 2.91 1.92 12.76
CA GLY A 195 3.82 0.95 12.16
C GLY A 195 4.41 1.45 10.85
N PHE A 196 5.32 0.68 10.27
CA PHE A 196 6.05 1.03 9.04
C PHE A 196 5.11 1.44 7.88
N LEU A 197 3.92 0.86 7.81
CA LEU A 197 2.92 1.14 6.79
C LEU A 197 1.62 1.73 7.38
N ARG A 198 1.68 2.25 8.60
CA ARG A 198 0.59 2.87 9.35
C ARG A 198 1.01 4.22 9.90
N ASN A 199 1.24 5.15 9.03
CA ASN A 199 1.43 6.56 9.33
C ASN A 199 0.32 7.38 8.68
N ARG A 200 0.21 8.66 9.01
CA ARG A 200 -0.81 9.57 8.46
C ARG A 200 -0.90 9.49 6.94
N ARG A 201 0.24 9.51 6.24
CA ARG A 201 0.30 9.49 4.77
C ARG A 201 -0.27 8.17 4.22
N SER A 202 0.11 7.04 4.82
CA SER A 202 -0.38 5.72 4.41
C SER A 202 -1.87 5.50 4.66
N LEU A 203 -2.45 6.18 5.67
CA LEU A 203 -3.89 6.11 5.94
C LEU A 203 -4.70 6.97 4.97
N ILE A 204 -4.11 8.07 4.46
CA ILE A 204 -4.75 8.94 3.45
C ILE A 204 -4.78 8.26 2.08
N GLN A 205 -3.71 7.56 1.72
CA GLN A 205 -3.56 6.79 0.47
C GLN A 205 -4.51 5.60 0.42
#